data_bb875b129638518b0abd5ed5a188eac4
#
_entry.id   bb875b129638518b0abd5ed5a188eac4
#
_cell.length_a   1.000
_cell.length_b   1.000
_cell.length_c   1.000
_cell.angle_alpha   90.00
_cell.angle_beta   90.00
_cell.angle_gamma   90.00
#
_symmetry.space_group_name_H-M   'P 1'
#
loop_
_entity.id
_entity.type
_entity.pdbx_description
1 polymer ?
#
loop_
_entity_poly.entity_id
_entity_poly.type
_entity_poly.pdbx_seq_one_letter_code
_entity_poly.pdbx_strand_id
1 'polypeptide(L)'
;PEDLQSAFTPFWEAWQLLQENFVDQPLDTTTMVQGAIKGMLRATGDRHTNYMTPAEQQVMRTDMSGELEGIGAEVDTSGDLLHVISPLPGSPAQAAGMLPGDAIIKVDNEDMSGLDAFTVIAKVRGPSGSSVSITVLREGLPEPLTLEITRYKITIPSVEGEILSSGLAYVKINRFGDRT
;
A
#
# COMPACT_ATOMS: atom_id res chain seq x y z
N PRO A 1 -4.56 39.79 5.51
CA PRO A 1 -4.44 38.47 4.93
C PRO A 1 -4.00 38.70 3.49
N GLU A 2 -2.82 38.17 3.14
CA GLU A 2 -2.42 38.08 1.73
C GLU A 2 -3.58 37.42 0.98
N ASP A 3 -3.91 37.98 -0.18
CA ASP A 3 -4.98 37.46 -1.01
C ASP A 3 -4.58 36.03 -1.44
N LEU A 4 -5.21 35.04 -0.80
CA LEU A 4 -4.96 33.63 -1.10
C LEU A 4 -5.15 33.32 -2.59
N GLN A 5 -6.02 34.05 -3.28
CA GLN A 5 -6.21 33.87 -4.72
C GLN A 5 -4.97 34.25 -5.51
N SER A 6 -4.29 35.34 -5.13
CA SER A 6 -3.05 35.75 -5.80
C SER A 6 -1.90 34.77 -5.53
N ALA A 7 -1.84 34.20 -4.33
CA ALA A 7 -0.84 33.18 -3.98
C ALA A 7 -1.01 31.87 -4.78
N PHE A 8 -2.22 31.55 -5.24
CA PHE A 8 -2.50 30.37 -6.06
C PHE A 8 -2.30 30.60 -7.57
N THR A 9 -2.00 31.84 -8.02
CA THR A 9 -1.77 32.12 -9.44
C THR A 9 -0.71 31.22 -10.08
N PRO A 10 0.50 31.05 -9.49
CA PRO A 10 1.51 30.16 -10.08
C PRO A 10 1.07 28.69 -10.15
N PHE A 11 0.25 28.25 -9.19
CA PHE A 11 -0.31 26.90 -9.21
C PHE A 11 -1.23 26.68 -10.42
N TRP A 12 -2.11 27.63 -10.71
CA TRP A 12 -3.03 27.54 -11.84
C TRP A 12 -2.31 27.66 -13.18
N GLU A 13 -1.27 28.50 -13.27
CA GLU A 13 -0.43 28.60 -14.46
C GLU A 13 0.31 27.28 -14.73
N ALA A 14 0.90 26.67 -13.71
CA ALA A 14 1.56 25.37 -13.84
C ALA A 14 0.56 24.26 -14.23
N TRP A 15 -0.63 24.28 -13.64
CA TRP A 15 -1.70 23.35 -13.98
C TRP A 15 -2.10 23.43 -15.45
N GLN A 16 -2.32 24.65 -15.94
CA GLN A 16 -2.69 24.90 -17.33
C GLN A 16 -1.58 24.48 -18.29
N LEU A 17 -0.32 24.83 -17.99
CA LEU A 17 0.83 24.41 -18.79
C LEU A 17 0.95 22.89 -18.91
N LEU A 18 0.71 22.17 -17.82
CA LEU A 18 0.69 20.70 -17.84
C LEU A 18 -0.43 20.15 -18.72
N GLN A 19 -1.65 20.69 -18.59
CA GLN A 19 -2.77 20.25 -19.42
C GLN A 19 -2.56 20.53 -20.92
N GLU A 20 -1.85 21.61 -21.28
CA GLU A 20 -1.64 21.99 -22.67
C GLU A 20 -0.44 21.31 -23.32
N ASN A 21 0.62 21.00 -22.53
CA ASN A 21 1.93 20.65 -23.10
C ASN A 21 2.48 19.29 -22.64
N PHE A 22 1.84 18.59 -21.71
CA PHE A 22 2.33 17.30 -21.27
C PHE A 22 2.21 16.25 -22.39
N VAL A 23 3.25 15.42 -22.54
CA VAL A 23 3.37 14.49 -23.69
C VAL A 23 2.33 13.36 -23.59
N ASP A 24 2.10 12.84 -22.38
CA ASP A 24 1.17 11.71 -22.16
C ASP A 24 -0.22 12.23 -21.77
N GLN A 25 -1.03 12.53 -22.77
CA GLN A 25 -2.42 12.98 -22.60
C GLN A 25 -3.42 11.83 -22.79
N PRO A 26 -4.59 11.86 -22.11
CA PRO A 26 -5.07 12.88 -21.17
C PRO A 26 -4.50 12.70 -19.77
N LEU A 27 -4.21 13.80 -19.09
CA LEU A 27 -3.85 13.78 -17.68
C LEU A 27 -5.07 13.45 -16.80
N ASP A 28 -4.89 12.54 -15.85
CA ASP A 28 -5.92 12.28 -14.84
C ASP A 28 -5.99 13.41 -13.82
N THR A 29 -7.02 14.24 -13.97
CA THR A 29 -7.31 15.35 -13.07
C THR A 29 -7.42 14.93 -11.61
N THR A 30 -7.99 13.74 -11.33
CA THR A 30 -8.16 13.22 -9.97
C THR A 30 -6.81 12.97 -9.32
N THR A 31 -5.92 12.29 -10.03
CA THR A 31 -4.55 12.02 -9.57
C THR A 31 -3.77 13.31 -9.35
N MET A 32 -3.88 14.28 -10.27
CA MET A 32 -3.23 15.59 -10.12
C MET A 32 -3.70 16.35 -8.88
N VAL A 33 -5.03 16.42 -8.63
CA VAL A 33 -5.59 17.07 -7.44
C VAL A 33 -5.13 16.38 -6.16
N GLN A 34 -5.16 15.05 -6.12
CA GLN A 34 -4.71 14.28 -4.96
C GLN A 34 -3.21 14.50 -4.69
N GLY A 35 -2.39 14.54 -5.75
CA GLY A 35 -0.96 14.85 -5.65
C GLY A 35 -0.71 16.26 -5.11
N ALA A 36 -1.46 17.25 -5.56
CA ALA A 36 -1.38 18.62 -5.07
C ALA A 36 -1.72 18.71 -3.57
N ILE A 37 -2.79 18.04 -3.12
CA ILE A 37 -3.18 17.99 -1.70
C ILE A 37 -2.08 17.32 -0.87
N LYS A 38 -1.56 16.18 -1.33
CA LYS A 38 -0.44 15.48 -0.65
C LYS A 38 0.80 16.38 -0.56
N GLY A 39 1.14 17.10 -1.63
CA GLY A 39 2.25 18.07 -1.66
C GLY A 39 2.07 19.20 -0.66
N MET A 40 0.89 19.79 -0.60
CA MET A 40 0.56 20.86 0.35
C MET A 40 0.71 20.39 1.81
N LEU A 41 0.25 19.18 2.13
CA LEU A 41 0.38 18.64 3.49
C LEU A 41 1.84 18.33 3.83
N ARG A 42 2.63 17.80 2.90
CA ARG A 42 4.07 17.59 3.10
C ARG A 42 4.82 18.89 3.41
N ALA A 43 4.41 19.99 2.81
CA ALA A 43 5.01 21.31 3.04
C ALA A 43 4.81 21.82 4.48
N THR A 44 3.88 21.26 5.25
CA THR A 44 3.73 21.59 6.69
C THR A 44 4.87 21.07 7.55
N GLY A 45 5.65 20.09 7.07
CA GLY A 45 6.70 19.41 7.84
C GLY A 45 6.17 18.43 8.91
N ASP A 46 4.86 18.33 9.07
CA ASP A 46 4.27 17.38 10.02
C ASP A 46 4.17 15.98 9.38
N ARG A 47 4.83 15.02 10.02
CA ARG A 47 4.87 13.62 9.57
C ARG A 47 3.57 12.85 9.83
N HIS A 48 2.68 13.37 10.66
CA HIS A 48 1.44 12.73 11.07
C HIS A 48 0.22 13.24 10.29
N THR A 49 0.33 14.41 9.66
CA THR A 49 -0.72 14.96 8.82
C THR A 49 -0.64 14.35 7.41
N ASN A 50 -1.66 13.59 7.05
CA ASN A 50 -1.72 12.88 5.76
C ASN A 50 -3.07 13.03 5.08
N TYR A 51 -3.08 13.04 3.76
CA TYR A 51 -4.28 12.90 2.95
C TYR A 51 -4.44 11.44 2.52
N MET A 52 -5.60 10.90 2.75
CA MET A 52 -5.97 9.58 2.28
C MET A 52 -7.07 9.68 1.23
N THR A 53 -6.87 9.04 0.11
CA THR A 53 -7.94 8.83 -0.87
C THR A 53 -9.04 7.94 -0.27
N PRO A 54 -10.26 7.94 -0.83
CA PRO A 54 -11.32 7.03 -0.39
C PRO A 54 -10.88 5.55 -0.41
N ALA A 55 -10.08 5.15 -1.39
CA ALA A 55 -9.55 3.79 -1.49
C ALA A 55 -8.56 3.48 -0.35
N GLU A 56 -7.61 4.38 -0.08
CA GLU A 56 -6.65 4.26 1.03
C GLU A 56 -7.36 4.23 2.39
N GLN A 57 -8.39 5.07 2.56
CA GLN A 57 -9.20 5.09 3.78
C GLN A 57 -9.94 3.75 3.99
N GLN A 58 -10.45 3.15 2.91
CA GLN A 58 -11.10 1.84 2.98
C GLN A 58 -10.11 0.75 3.41
N VAL A 59 -8.89 0.77 2.85
CA VAL A 59 -7.80 -0.12 3.25
C VAL A 59 -7.51 0.03 4.74
N MET A 60 -7.34 1.26 5.23
CA MET A 60 -7.05 1.51 6.64
C MET A 60 -8.17 1.06 7.57
N ARG A 61 -9.44 1.27 7.20
CA ARG A 61 -10.59 0.78 7.97
C ARG A 61 -10.60 -0.74 8.08
N THR A 62 -10.30 -1.43 6.97
CA THR A 62 -10.23 -2.89 6.95
C THR A 62 -9.09 -3.39 7.83
N ASP A 63 -7.94 -2.71 7.83
CA ASP A 63 -6.82 -3.03 8.70
C ASP A 63 -7.18 -2.91 10.18
N MET A 64 -7.93 -1.88 10.56
CA MET A 64 -8.38 -1.69 11.95
C MET A 64 -9.37 -2.78 12.39
N SER A 65 -10.19 -3.31 11.50
CA SER A 65 -11.16 -4.39 11.81
C SER A 65 -10.51 -5.75 12.08
N GLY A 66 -9.26 -5.96 11.65
CA GLY A 66 -8.55 -7.24 11.77
C GLY A 66 -8.83 -8.26 10.69
N GLU A 67 -9.63 -7.89 9.73
CA GLU A 67 -9.96 -8.72 8.59
C GLU A 67 -9.31 -8.09 7.36
N LEU A 68 -8.27 -8.73 6.85
CA LEU A 68 -7.57 -8.29 5.65
C LEU A 68 -7.95 -9.20 4.49
N GLU A 69 -8.27 -8.60 3.34
CA GLU A 69 -8.42 -9.37 2.11
C GLU A 69 -7.25 -9.04 1.17
N GLY A 70 -6.45 -10.05 0.86
CA GLY A 70 -5.25 -9.87 0.06
C GLY A 70 -4.42 -11.14 -0.05
N ILE A 71 -3.13 -10.98 -0.32
CA ILE A 71 -2.20 -12.09 -0.59
C ILE A 71 -1.52 -12.64 0.67
N GLY A 72 -1.49 -11.90 1.77
CA GLY A 72 -0.84 -12.31 3.02
C GLY A 72 0.67 -12.19 2.99
N ALA A 73 1.17 -10.98 2.80
CA ALA A 73 2.57 -10.63 2.94
C ALA A 73 2.73 -9.35 3.76
N GLU A 74 3.77 -9.32 4.59
CA GLU A 74 4.24 -8.12 5.26
C GLU A 74 5.22 -7.40 4.34
N VAL A 75 5.11 -6.07 4.25
CA VAL A 75 5.89 -5.26 3.31
C VAL A 75 6.52 -4.07 3.98
N ASP A 76 7.70 -3.67 3.51
CA ASP A 76 8.37 -2.43 3.85
C ASP A 76 7.92 -1.33 2.89
N THR A 77 7.46 -0.22 3.46
CA THR A 77 6.92 0.94 2.76
C THR A 77 7.88 2.15 2.77
N SER A 78 9.11 1.97 3.25
CA SER A 78 10.07 3.08 3.45
C SER A 78 10.86 3.45 2.21
N GLY A 79 10.90 2.58 1.18
CA GLY A 79 11.64 2.77 -0.06
C GLY A 79 10.80 3.26 -1.25
N ASP A 80 11.44 3.39 -2.41
CA ASP A 80 10.80 3.76 -3.67
C ASP A 80 9.97 2.61 -4.27
N LEU A 81 10.25 1.39 -3.89
CA LEU A 81 9.51 0.17 -4.24
C LEU A 81 9.01 -0.52 -2.98
N LEU A 82 7.91 -1.23 -3.11
CA LEU A 82 7.35 -2.04 -2.05
C LEU A 82 8.13 -3.35 -1.95
N HIS A 83 8.88 -3.54 -0.86
CA HIS A 83 9.65 -4.75 -0.60
C HIS A 83 8.91 -5.70 0.32
N VAL A 84 8.92 -6.98 -0.01
CA VAL A 84 8.37 -8.03 0.86
C VAL A 84 9.33 -8.27 2.02
N ILE A 85 8.87 -8.00 3.25
CA ILE A 85 9.58 -8.38 4.48
C ILE A 85 9.45 -9.89 4.68
N SER A 86 8.21 -10.39 4.63
CA SER A 86 7.95 -11.81 4.77
C SER A 86 6.52 -12.17 4.32
N PRO A 87 6.30 -13.26 3.58
CA PRO A 87 4.97 -13.81 3.43
C PRO A 87 4.50 -14.40 4.75
N LEU A 88 3.21 -14.24 5.07
CA LEU A 88 2.63 -14.80 6.28
C LEU A 88 2.55 -16.33 6.18
N PRO A 89 2.79 -17.07 7.28
CA PRO A 89 2.69 -18.51 7.28
C PRO A 89 1.31 -19.00 6.80
N GLY A 90 1.30 -19.95 5.85
CA GLY A 90 0.07 -20.51 5.27
C GLY A 90 -0.67 -19.56 4.33
N SER A 91 -0.10 -18.41 3.98
CA SER A 91 -0.72 -17.44 3.08
C SER A 91 -0.64 -17.84 1.61
N PRO A 92 -1.52 -17.30 0.75
CA PRO A 92 -1.39 -17.44 -0.70
C PRO A 92 -0.07 -16.91 -1.25
N ALA A 93 0.47 -15.83 -0.69
CA ALA A 93 1.77 -15.31 -1.08
C ALA A 93 2.88 -16.35 -0.84
N GLN A 94 2.87 -17.01 0.33
CA GLN A 94 3.81 -18.10 0.61
C GLN A 94 3.62 -19.29 -0.34
N ALA A 95 2.37 -19.69 -0.57
CA ALA A 95 2.06 -20.81 -1.47
C ALA A 95 2.47 -20.53 -2.92
N ALA A 96 2.39 -19.28 -3.37
CA ALA A 96 2.85 -18.84 -4.69
C ALA A 96 4.38 -18.70 -4.80
N GLY A 97 5.12 -18.91 -3.70
CA GLY A 97 6.57 -18.84 -3.70
C GLY A 97 7.14 -17.42 -3.59
N MET A 98 6.38 -16.46 -3.03
CA MET A 98 6.90 -15.15 -2.67
C MET A 98 7.94 -15.27 -1.55
N LEU A 99 9.02 -14.53 -1.63
CA LEU A 99 10.15 -14.62 -0.69
C LEU A 99 10.44 -13.25 -0.06
N PRO A 100 11.07 -13.25 1.13
CA PRO A 100 11.65 -12.03 1.70
C PRO A 100 12.64 -11.38 0.72
N GLY A 101 12.57 -10.06 0.60
CA GLY A 101 13.40 -9.27 -0.30
C GLY A 101 12.85 -9.08 -1.72
N ASP A 102 11.75 -9.77 -2.09
CA ASP A 102 11.09 -9.52 -3.37
C ASP A 102 10.64 -8.06 -3.46
N ALA A 103 11.03 -7.35 -4.53
CA ALA A 103 10.59 -5.98 -4.80
C ALA A 103 9.44 -6.02 -5.81
N ILE A 104 8.27 -5.51 -5.44
CA ILE A 104 7.09 -5.48 -6.32
C ILE A 104 7.26 -4.37 -7.35
N ILE A 105 7.29 -4.74 -8.64
CA ILE A 105 7.45 -3.79 -9.75
C ILE A 105 6.20 -3.67 -10.62
N LYS A 106 5.34 -4.72 -10.67
CA LYS A 106 4.06 -4.65 -11.39
C LYS A 106 2.97 -5.38 -10.61
N VAL A 107 1.74 -4.87 -10.74
CA VAL A 107 0.50 -5.51 -10.27
C VAL A 107 -0.50 -5.50 -11.44
N ASP A 108 -1.02 -6.67 -11.83
CA ASP A 108 -1.92 -6.84 -12.97
C ASP A 108 -1.38 -6.18 -14.26
N ASN A 109 -0.08 -6.34 -14.53
CA ASN A 109 0.69 -5.73 -15.62
C ASN A 109 0.87 -4.20 -15.56
N GLU A 110 0.32 -3.50 -14.59
CA GLU A 110 0.59 -2.08 -14.37
C GLU A 110 1.93 -1.88 -13.65
N ASP A 111 2.71 -0.92 -14.09
CA ASP A 111 3.97 -0.52 -13.46
C ASP A 111 3.70 0.19 -12.13
N MET A 112 4.39 -0.24 -11.08
CA MET A 112 4.27 0.32 -9.73
C MET A 112 5.37 1.33 -9.40
N SER A 113 6.29 1.60 -10.31
CA SER A 113 7.40 2.52 -10.10
C SER A 113 6.89 3.94 -9.86
N GLY A 114 7.41 4.59 -8.81
CA GLY A 114 7.03 5.97 -8.45
C GLY A 114 5.65 6.13 -7.82
N LEU A 115 4.88 5.04 -7.65
CA LEU A 115 3.65 5.08 -6.88
C LEU A 115 3.95 5.00 -5.38
N ASP A 116 3.12 5.65 -4.57
CA ASP A 116 3.24 5.51 -3.12
C ASP A 116 2.82 4.10 -2.65
N ALA A 117 3.40 3.67 -1.54
CA ALA A 117 3.20 2.33 -1.00
C ALA A 117 1.72 1.97 -0.75
N PHE A 118 0.90 2.93 -0.30
CA PHE A 118 -0.52 2.69 -0.05
C PHE A 118 -1.29 2.42 -1.34
N THR A 119 -0.96 3.13 -2.41
CA THR A 119 -1.52 2.89 -3.74
C THR A 119 -1.18 1.48 -4.23
N VAL A 120 0.07 1.05 -4.09
CA VAL A 120 0.49 -0.32 -4.47
C VAL A 120 -0.23 -1.37 -3.62
N ILE A 121 -0.29 -1.18 -2.30
CA ILE A 121 -1.02 -2.07 -1.38
C ILE A 121 -2.50 -2.17 -1.76
N ALA A 122 -3.16 -1.04 -2.10
CA ALA A 122 -4.55 -1.04 -2.50
C ALA A 122 -4.80 -1.86 -3.77
N LYS A 123 -3.86 -1.86 -4.74
CA LYS A 123 -3.92 -2.67 -5.96
C LYS A 123 -3.67 -4.16 -5.69
N VAL A 124 -2.74 -4.48 -4.79
CA VAL A 124 -2.46 -5.87 -4.36
C VAL A 124 -3.65 -6.46 -3.61
N ARG A 125 -4.35 -5.67 -2.80
CA ARG A 125 -5.57 -6.08 -2.10
C ARG A 125 -6.75 -6.24 -3.05
N GLY A 126 -7.80 -6.88 -2.57
CA GLY A 126 -9.04 -7.06 -3.30
C GLY A 126 -9.87 -8.19 -2.72
N PRO A 127 -11.07 -8.42 -3.27
CA PRO A 127 -12.01 -9.40 -2.73
C PRO A 127 -11.42 -10.80 -2.63
N SER A 128 -11.69 -11.49 -1.53
CA SER A 128 -11.31 -12.89 -1.33
C SER A 128 -11.83 -13.76 -2.47
N GLY A 129 -10.96 -14.62 -3.02
CA GLY A 129 -11.24 -15.48 -4.18
C GLY A 129 -10.88 -14.84 -5.52
N SER A 130 -10.58 -13.55 -5.59
CA SER A 130 -10.06 -12.93 -6.81
C SER A 130 -8.56 -13.21 -6.98
N SER A 131 -8.06 -13.26 -8.22
CA SER A 131 -6.64 -13.42 -8.51
C SER A 131 -5.97 -12.06 -8.75
N VAL A 132 -4.67 -12.00 -8.49
CA VAL A 132 -3.78 -10.89 -8.82
C VAL A 132 -2.47 -11.43 -9.38
N SER A 133 -1.97 -10.79 -10.43
CA SER A 133 -0.67 -11.07 -11.02
C SER A 133 0.36 -10.08 -10.47
N ILE A 134 1.36 -10.57 -9.74
CA ILE A 134 2.40 -9.73 -9.15
C ILE A 134 3.75 -10.06 -9.76
N THR A 135 4.38 -9.06 -10.38
CA THR A 135 5.75 -9.21 -10.90
C THR A 135 6.73 -8.60 -9.90
N VAL A 136 7.72 -9.37 -9.52
CA VAL A 136 8.75 -8.99 -8.55
C VAL A 136 10.15 -9.05 -9.17
N LEU A 137 11.03 -8.16 -8.69
CA LEU A 137 12.47 -8.33 -8.82
C LEU A 137 12.96 -9.11 -7.61
N ARG A 138 13.69 -10.20 -7.87
CA ARG A 138 14.26 -11.07 -6.83
C ARG A 138 15.77 -11.10 -6.97
N GLU A 139 16.46 -10.89 -5.87
CA GLU A 139 17.93 -11.01 -5.85
C GLU A 139 18.37 -12.40 -6.33
N GLY A 140 19.37 -12.44 -7.21
CA GLY A 140 19.88 -13.66 -7.79
C GLY A 140 19.15 -14.19 -9.03
N LEU A 141 18.04 -13.57 -9.43
CA LEU A 141 17.38 -13.87 -10.72
C LEU A 141 17.71 -12.80 -11.77
N PRO A 142 18.05 -13.19 -13.00
CA PRO A 142 18.36 -12.24 -14.08
C PRO A 142 17.13 -11.53 -14.64
N GLU A 143 15.96 -12.12 -14.47
CA GLU A 143 14.69 -11.60 -15.00
C GLU A 143 13.63 -11.50 -13.92
N PRO A 144 12.68 -10.55 -14.05
CA PRO A 144 11.54 -10.45 -13.15
C PRO A 144 10.71 -11.74 -13.12
N LEU A 145 10.22 -12.09 -11.95
CA LEU A 145 9.36 -13.25 -11.73
C LEU A 145 7.91 -12.80 -11.54
N THR A 146 6.99 -13.40 -12.30
CA THR A 146 5.56 -13.16 -12.15
C THR A 146 4.91 -14.27 -11.34
N LEU A 147 4.17 -13.89 -10.30
CA LEU A 147 3.46 -14.78 -9.38
C LEU A 147 1.95 -14.53 -9.51
N GLU A 148 1.19 -15.57 -9.81
CA GLU A 148 -0.27 -15.55 -9.80
C GLU A 148 -0.76 -15.95 -8.41
N ILE A 149 -1.48 -15.05 -7.73
CA ILE A 149 -1.86 -15.23 -6.33
C ILE A 149 -3.36 -15.03 -6.18
N THR A 150 -4.06 -16.02 -5.62
CA THR A 150 -5.47 -15.88 -5.28
C THR A 150 -5.59 -15.20 -3.92
N ARG A 151 -6.27 -14.07 -3.87
CA ARG A 151 -6.52 -13.34 -2.64
C ARG A 151 -7.41 -14.14 -1.70
N TYR A 152 -7.18 -14.01 -0.41
CA TYR A 152 -8.01 -14.65 0.60
C TYR A 152 -8.25 -13.73 1.79
N LYS A 153 -9.22 -14.11 2.63
CA LYS A 153 -9.50 -13.40 3.88
C LYS A 153 -8.52 -13.85 4.96
N ILE A 154 -7.70 -12.91 5.43
CA ILE A 154 -6.74 -13.11 6.51
C ILE A 154 -7.35 -12.55 7.78
N THR A 155 -7.46 -13.38 8.81
CA THR A 155 -7.83 -12.90 10.15
C THR A 155 -6.58 -12.87 11.00
N ILE A 156 -6.16 -11.69 11.41
CA ILE A 156 -5.06 -11.52 12.35
C ILE A 156 -5.67 -11.35 13.74
N PRO A 157 -5.52 -12.35 14.64
CA PRO A 157 -6.02 -12.20 16.00
C PRO A 157 -5.30 -11.04 16.69
N SER A 158 -6.08 -10.15 17.33
CA SER A 158 -5.49 -9.04 18.09
C SER A 158 -4.74 -9.54 19.32
N VAL A 159 -5.19 -10.63 19.91
CA VAL A 159 -4.60 -11.28 21.09
C VAL A 159 -4.52 -12.78 20.88
N GLU A 160 -3.38 -13.36 21.22
CA GLU A 160 -3.15 -14.79 21.30
C GLU A 160 -2.76 -15.14 22.72
N GLY A 161 -3.21 -16.29 23.23
CA GLY A 161 -2.84 -16.74 24.56
C GLY A 161 -2.64 -18.25 24.63
N GLU A 162 -1.65 -18.69 25.37
CA GLU A 162 -1.39 -20.09 25.66
C GLU A 162 -0.95 -20.29 27.11
N ILE A 163 -1.20 -21.48 27.63
CA ILE A 163 -0.66 -21.91 28.93
C ILE A 163 0.61 -22.71 28.66
N LEU A 164 1.74 -22.20 29.07
CA LEU A 164 3.03 -22.87 28.92
C LEU A 164 3.10 -24.12 29.80
N SER A 165 3.99 -25.04 29.46
CA SER A 165 4.23 -26.27 30.23
C SER A 165 4.64 -26.01 31.68
N SER A 166 5.15 -24.81 31.98
CA SER A 166 5.46 -24.30 33.34
C SER A 166 4.23 -23.89 34.15
N GLY A 167 3.02 -23.91 33.58
CA GLY A 167 1.79 -23.42 34.19
C GLY A 167 1.61 -21.90 34.12
N LEU A 168 2.50 -21.18 33.47
CA LEU A 168 2.38 -19.74 33.25
C LEU A 168 1.49 -19.45 32.04
N ALA A 169 0.63 -18.43 32.13
CA ALA A 169 -0.11 -17.92 31.00
C ALA A 169 0.79 -16.97 30.17
N TYR A 170 0.93 -17.27 28.90
CA TYR A 170 1.56 -16.37 27.92
C TYR A 170 0.48 -15.68 27.11
N VAL A 171 0.55 -14.33 27.04
CA VAL A 171 -0.37 -13.51 26.24
C VAL A 171 0.44 -12.66 25.29
N LYS A 172 0.17 -12.76 24.01
CA LYS A 172 0.78 -11.96 22.95
C LYS A 172 -0.28 -11.02 22.38
N ILE A 173 -0.04 -9.73 22.47
CA ILE A 173 -0.86 -8.71 21.82
C ILE A 173 -0.20 -8.40 20.47
N ASN A 174 -0.85 -8.78 19.38
CA ASN A 174 -0.35 -8.55 18.02
C ASN A 174 -0.66 -7.13 17.55
N ARG A 175 -1.77 -6.55 18.04
CA ARG A 175 -2.18 -5.18 17.73
C ARG A 175 -3.26 -4.69 18.68
N PHE A 176 -3.42 -3.37 18.75
CA PHE A 176 -4.53 -2.71 19.44
C PHE A 176 -5.58 -2.31 18.39
N GLY A 177 -6.83 -2.63 18.61
CA GLY A 177 -7.95 -2.36 17.72
C GLY A 177 -9.29 -2.63 18.41
N ASP A 178 -10.38 -2.56 17.65
CA ASP A 178 -11.75 -2.67 18.19
C ASP A 178 -12.05 -4.02 18.86
N ARG A 179 -11.19 -5.03 18.66
CA ARG A 179 -11.35 -6.40 19.20
C ARG A 179 -10.23 -6.82 20.16
N THR A 180 -9.49 -5.86 20.74
CA THR A 180 -8.40 -6.16 21.69
C THR A 180 -8.89 -6.23 23.10
#